data_95d525d27244e576c0b73281803ecac0
#
_entry.id   95d525d27244e576c0b73281803ecac0
#
_cell.length_a   1.000
_cell.length_b   1.000
_cell.length_c   1.000
_cell.angle_alpha   90.00
_cell.angle_beta   90.00
_cell.angle_gamma   90.00
#
_symmetry.space_group_name_H-M   'P 1'
#
loop_
_entity.id
_entity.type
_entity.pdbx_description
1 polymer ?
#
loop_
_entity_poly.entity_id
_entity_poly.type
_entity_poly.pdbx_seq_one_letter_code
_entity_poly.pdbx_strand_id
1 'polypeptide(L)'
;MIEGFEGASLQRVHGATVWDAKPGRLWFEHEGRSKLLRCERIVLAPGAYDRCVPFPGWTLPGVVTAGALQVMVRGFGVVPGKRALVVGSGPLLLPTVTALLGAGVEVVAALEASSRWRALRAAPGVIGNAARRREAVWYMKQLWRHGVRL
;
A
#
# COMPACT_ATOMS: atom_id res chain seq x y z
N MET A 1 12.05 9.41 9.92
CA MET A 1 12.44 8.09 9.40
C MET A 1 13.53 8.20 8.30
N ILE A 2 14.24 9.33 8.22
CA ILE A 2 15.37 9.55 7.27
C ILE A 2 16.71 9.56 8.04
N GLU A 3 16.68 9.83 9.34
CA GLU A 3 17.89 9.95 10.20
C GLU A 3 18.79 8.71 10.23
N GLY A 4 18.24 7.49 10.07
CA GLY A 4 19.05 6.26 10.03
C GLY A 4 19.91 6.09 8.78
N PHE A 5 19.69 6.88 7.73
CA PHE A 5 20.47 6.84 6.49
C PHE A 5 21.66 7.81 6.48
N GLU A 6 21.67 8.81 7.35
CA GLU A 6 22.72 9.84 7.35
C GLU A 6 24.03 9.38 7.98
N GLY A 7 23.99 8.36 8.85
CA GLY A 7 25.17 7.76 9.46
C GLY A 7 25.77 6.55 8.74
N ALA A 8 25.12 6.06 7.68
CA ALA A 8 25.62 4.91 6.94
C ALA A 8 26.57 5.36 5.81
N SER A 9 27.68 4.62 5.62
CA SER A 9 28.60 4.80 4.49
C SER A 9 27.92 4.34 3.19
N LEU A 10 26.99 5.15 2.67
CA LEU A 10 26.18 4.88 1.48
C LEU A 10 26.54 5.86 0.36
N GLN A 11 26.82 5.32 -0.81
CA GLN A 11 26.88 6.15 -2.02
C GLN A 11 25.46 6.37 -2.54
N ARG A 12 25.01 7.62 -2.55
CA ARG A 12 23.70 8.02 -3.10
C ARG A 12 23.89 8.62 -4.48
N VAL A 13 23.09 8.15 -5.43
CA VAL A 13 23.05 8.70 -6.79
C VAL A 13 21.65 9.24 -7.03
N HIS A 14 21.49 10.56 -6.94
CA HIS A 14 20.23 11.25 -7.19
C HIS A 14 20.05 11.52 -8.68
N GLY A 15 18.80 11.54 -9.16
CA GLY A 15 18.49 11.82 -10.56
C GLY A 15 18.92 10.71 -11.53
N ALA A 16 19.19 9.51 -11.02
CA ALA A 16 19.50 8.36 -11.85
C ALA A 16 18.20 7.63 -12.27
N THR A 17 18.11 7.26 -13.54
CA THR A 17 17.01 6.45 -14.09
C THR A 17 17.51 5.05 -14.39
N VAL A 18 17.03 4.06 -13.65
CA VAL A 18 17.35 2.65 -13.94
C VAL A 18 16.47 2.17 -15.09
N TRP A 19 17.10 1.61 -16.13
CA TRP A 19 16.39 1.15 -17.32
C TRP A 19 16.55 -0.36 -17.59
N ASP A 20 17.54 -1.04 -17.00
CA ASP A 20 17.62 -2.51 -17.03
C ASP A 20 18.30 -3.05 -15.76
N ALA A 21 17.91 -4.26 -15.35
CA ALA A 21 18.50 -4.96 -14.22
C ALA A 21 18.58 -6.47 -14.50
N LYS A 22 19.75 -7.05 -14.27
CA LYS A 22 20.00 -8.50 -14.34
C LYS A 22 20.76 -8.93 -13.08
N PRO A 23 20.76 -10.20 -12.72
CA PRO A 23 21.55 -10.67 -11.60
C PRO A 23 23.00 -10.17 -11.68
N GLY A 24 23.42 -9.46 -10.65
CA GLY A 24 24.78 -8.89 -10.55
C GLY A 24 25.05 -7.62 -11.36
N ARG A 25 24.06 -7.10 -12.09
CA ARG A 25 24.26 -5.94 -12.99
C ARG A 25 23.05 -5.04 -12.99
N LEU A 26 23.28 -3.72 -12.91
CA LEU A 26 22.26 -2.68 -12.99
C LEU A 26 22.70 -1.62 -14.00
N TRP A 27 21.87 -1.33 -14.99
CA TRP A 27 22.11 -0.25 -15.94
C TRP A 27 21.23 0.93 -15.60
N PHE A 28 21.85 2.09 -15.57
CA PHE A 28 21.14 3.33 -15.28
C PHE A 28 21.74 4.50 -16.06
N GLU A 29 20.91 5.48 -16.31
CA GLU A 29 21.31 6.76 -16.88
C GLU A 29 21.49 7.75 -15.74
N HIS A 30 22.56 8.51 -15.79
CA HIS A 30 22.83 9.60 -14.85
C HIS A 30 23.64 10.68 -15.58
N GLU A 31 23.16 11.92 -15.53
CA GLU A 31 23.76 13.08 -16.20
C GLU A 31 23.93 12.87 -17.70
N GLY A 32 22.92 12.31 -18.38
CA GLY A 32 22.92 12.05 -19.81
C GLY A 32 23.85 10.91 -20.26
N ARG A 33 24.39 10.13 -19.31
CA ARG A 33 25.31 9.03 -19.62
C ARG A 33 24.79 7.70 -19.08
N SER A 34 24.84 6.68 -19.93
CA SER A 34 24.54 5.30 -19.49
C SER A 34 25.70 4.74 -18.70
N LYS A 35 25.41 4.20 -17.51
CA LYS A 35 26.37 3.64 -16.57
C LYS A 35 25.99 2.20 -16.21
N LEU A 36 26.97 1.36 -15.93
CA LEU A 36 26.79 -0.01 -15.45
C LEU A 36 27.34 -0.12 -14.03
N LEU A 37 26.49 -0.52 -13.09
CA LEU A 37 26.87 -0.91 -11.75
C LEU A 37 26.93 -2.44 -11.65
N ARG A 38 28.01 -2.97 -11.13
CA ARG A 38 28.14 -4.39 -10.77
C ARG A 38 27.93 -4.53 -9.26
N CYS A 39 27.07 -5.46 -8.85
CA CYS A 39 26.73 -5.66 -7.45
C CYS A 39 26.37 -7.12 -7.19
N GLU A 40 26.62 -7.61 -6.00
CA GLU A 40 26.25 -8.98 -5.62
C GLU A 40 24.74 -9.14 -5.43
N ARG A 41 24.08 -8.10 -4.92
CA ARG A 41 22.64 -8.11 -4.62
C ARG A 41 22.02 -6.81 -5.03
N ILE A 42 20.78 -6.90 -5.52
CA ILE A 42 19.94 -5.75 -5.89
C ILE A 42 18.67 -5.80 -5.05
N VAL A 43 18.36 -4.71 -4.38
CA VAL A 43 17.08 -4.50 -3.71
C VAL A 43 16.26 -3.52 -4.53
N LEU A 44 15.13 -3.96 -5.04
CA LEU A 44 14.21 -3.13 -5.81
C LEU A 44 13.12 -2.57 -4.90
N ALA A 45 13.06 -1.26 -4.77
CA ALA A 45 12.06 -0.55 -3.98
C ALA A 45 11.47 0.64 -4.77
N PRO A 46 10.89 0.39 -5.98
CA PRO A 46 10.44 1.46 -6.89
C PRO A 46 9.13 2.11 -6.46
N GLY A 47 8.55 1.68 -5.36
CA GLY A 47 7.19 2.05 -4.98
C GLY A 47 6.13 1.27 -5.77
N ALA A 48 4.89 1.70 -5.65
CA ALA A 48 3.75 1.11 -6.34
C ALA A 48 2.74 2.18 -6.71
N TYR A 49 2.02 1.94 -7.79
CA TYR A 49 0.87 2.73 -8.20
C TYR A 49 -0.42 1.92 -8.02
N ASP A 50 -1.49 2.61 -7.63
CA ASP A 50 -2.80 1.99 -7.58
C ASP A 50 -3.29 1.66 -8.99
N ARG A 51 -3.85 0.48 -9.15
CA ARG A 51 -4.58 0.12 -10.35
C ARG A 51 -5.99 0.72 -10.27
N CYS A 52 -6.25 1.78 -11.01
CA CYS A 52 -7.59 2.33 -11.16
C CYS A 52 -8.42 1.38 -12.04
N VAL A 53 -9.48 0.82 -11.46
CA VAL A 53 -10.47 0.02 -12.20
C VAL A 53 -11.69 0.89 -12.40
N PRO A 54 -12.04 1.26 -13.64
CA PRO A 54 -13.21 2.08 -13.90
C PRO A 54 -14.52 1.36 -13.51
N PHE A 55 -15.42 2.08 -12.86
CA PHE A 55 -16.78 1.66 -12.55
C PHE A 55 -17.73 2.87 -12.70
N PRO A 56 -19.03 2.69 -12.86
CA PRO A 56 -19.96 3.82 -12.96
C PRO A 56 -19.80 4.76 -11.76
N GLY A 57 -19.46 6.03 -12.04
CA GLY A 57 -19.22 7.06 -11.02
C GLY A 57 -17.78 7.15 -10.48
N TRP A 58 -16.80 6.42 -11.00
CA TRP A 58 -15.41 6.46 -10.51
C TRP A 58 -14.73 7.84 -10.67
N THR A 59 -15.29 8.73 -11.51
CA THR A 59 -14.79 10.10 -11.72
C THR A 59 -15.52 11.14 -10.87
N LEU A 60 -16.48 10.74 -10.04
CA LEU A 60 -17.18 11.67 -9.16
C LEU A 60 -16.24 12.26 -8.10
N PRO A 61 -16.44 13.53 -7.71
CA PRO A 61 -15.73 14.12 -6.60
C PRO A 61 -15.86 13.28 -5.32
N GLY A 62 -14.74 13.05 -4.65
CA GLY A 62 -14.69 12.21 -3.45
C GLY A 62 -14.39 10.74 -3.71
N VAL A 63 -14.34 10.29 -4.96
CA VAL A 63 -13.84 8.96 -5.29
C VAL A 63 -12.33 9.02 -5.45
N VAL A 64 -11.63 8.30 -4.59
CA VAL A 64 -10.15 8.27 -4.54
C VAL A 64 -9.65 6.85 -4.41
N THR A 65 -8.45 6.58 -4.89
CA THR A 65 -7.81 5.28 -4.71
C THR A 65 -7.30 5.09 -3.28
N ALA A 66 -7.10 3.85 -2.86
CA ALA A 66 -6.60 3.52 -1.52
C ALA A 66 -5.22 4.12 -1.24
N GLY A 67 -4.32 4.13 -2.23
CA GLY A 67 -2.99 4.71 -2.10
C GLY A 67 -3.05 6.24 -2.01
N ALA A 68 -3.85 6.90 -2.84
CA ALA A 68 -4.07 8.33 -2.75
C ALA A 68 -4.62 8.72 -1.36
N LEU A 69 -5.60 7.96 -0.85
CA LEU A 69 -6.13 8.17 0.49
C LEU A 69 -5.07 8.03 1.57
N GLN A 70 -4.23 6.99 1.50
CA GLN A 70 -3.16 6.79 2.47
C GLN A 70 -2.15 7.94 2.47
N VAL A 71 -1.80 8.47 1.30
CA VAL A 71 -0.92 9.64 1.15
C VAL A 71 -1.59 10.88 1.75
N MET A 72 -2.88 11.12 1.47
CA MET A 72 -3.62 12.25 2.04
C MET A 72 -3.65 12.18 3.57
N VAL A 73 -4.05 11.05 4.13
CA VAL A 73 -4.24 10.90 5.58
C VAL A 73 -2.90 10.82 6.32
N ARG A 74 -1.98 9.95 5.88
CA ARG A 74 -0.72 9.71 6.59
C ARG A 74 0.39 10.69 6.22
N GLY A 75 0.43 11.12 4.96
CA GLY A 75 1.46 12.04 4.46
C GLY A 75 1.16 13.48 4.76
N PHE A 76 -0.09 13.89 4.59
CA PHE A 76 -0.49 15.29 4.68
C PHE A 76 -1.47 15.60 5.82
N GLY A 77 -1.97 14.61 6.56
CA GLY A 77 -2.97 14.81 7.60
C GLY A 77 -4.32 15.30 7.07
N VAL A 78 -4.57 15.13 5.77
CA VAL A 78 -5.81 15.57 5.11
C VAL A 78 -6.84 14.46 5.12
N VAL A 79 -8.01 14.75 5.69
CA VAL A 79 -9.15 13.83 5.72
C VAL A 79 -10.12 14.23 4.61
N PRO A 80 -10.37 13.36 3.61
CA PRO A 80 -11.15 13.72 2.42
C PRO A 80 -12.65 13.86 2.67
N GLY A 81 -13.14 13.46 3.83
CA GLY A 81 -14.56 13.54 4.18
C GLY A 81 -14.86 12.95 5.55
N LYS A 82 -16.09 13.16 6.03
CA LYS A 82 -16.55 12.66 7.34
C LYS A 82 -17.02 11.20 7.29
N ARG A 83 -17.50 10.74 6.13
CA ARG A 83 -18.03 9.39 5.91
C ARG A 83 -17.38 8.78 4.68
N ALA A 84 -17.09 7.50 4.73
CA ALA A 84 -16.46 6.77 3.63
C ALA A 84 -17.10 5.39 3.40
N LEU A 85 -17.14 4.98 2.15
CA LEU A 85 -17.36 3.61 1.70
C LEU A 85 -16.06 3.12 1.10
N VAL A 86 -15.53 1.99 1.56
CA VAL A 86 -14.30 1.41 1.04
C VAL A 86 -14.66 0.17 0.21
N VAL A 87 -14.23 0.16 -1.05
CA VAL A 87 -14.52 -0.95 -1.98
C VAL A 87 -13.22 -1.40 -2.61
N GLY A 88 -12.97 -2.69 -2.64
CA GLY A 88 -11.75 -3.21 -3.25
C GLY A 88 -11.61 -4.70 -3.12
N SER A 89 -10.43 -5.19 -3.43
CA SER A 89 -10.07 -6.59 -3.21
C SER A 89 -8.65 -6.71 -2.67
N GLY A 90 -8.47 -7.65 -1.75
CA GLY A 90 -7.15 -7.99 -1.26
C GLY A 90 -6.71 -7.25 -0.01
N PRO A 91 -5.43 -7.40 0.35
CA PRO A 91 -4.93 -7.07 1.69
C PRO A 91 -4.94 -5.59 2.04
N LEU A 92 -5.01 -4.68 1.06
CA LEU A 92 -5.03 -3.23 1.31
C LEU A 92 -6.38 -2.69 1.82
N LEU A 93 -7.47 -3.46 1.69
CA LEU A 93 -8.80 -3.04 2.14
C LEU A 93 -8.80 -2.72 3.64
N LEU A 94 -8.34 -3.65 4.46
CA LEU A 94 -8.35 -3.52 5.93
C LEU A 94 -7.43 -2.40 6.45
N PRO A 95 -6.17 -2.26 6.00
CA PRO A 95 -5.33 -1.12 6.34
C PRO A 95 -5.93 0.23 5.96
N THR A 96 -6.63 0.30 4.81
CA THR A 96 -7.32 1.52 4.37
C THR A 96 -8.46 1.89 5.30
N VAL A 97 -9.32 0.92 5.65
CA VAL A 97 -10.40 1.12 6.62
C VAL A 97 -9.86 1.60 7.96
N THR A 98 -8.85 0.94 8.51
CA THR A 98 -8.30 1.32 9.81
C THR A 98 -7.58 2.67 9.80
N ALA A 99 -6.99 3.06 8.68
CA ALA A 99 -6.42 4.40 8.52
C ALA A 99 -7.50 5.49 8.59
N LEU A 100 -8.64 5.26 7.92
CA LEU A 100 -9.80 6.16 7.98
C LEU A 100 -10.39 6.25 9.38
N LEU A 101 -10.62 5.10 10.05
CA LEU A 101 -11.13 5.07 11.43
C LEU A 101 -10.19 5.81 12.38
N GLY A 102 -8.87 5.62 12.23
CA GLY A 102 -7.86 6.33 13.02
C GLY A 102 -7.82 7.83 12.75
N ALA A 103 -8.27 8.28 11.58
CA ALA A 103 -8.42 9.68 11.21
C ALA A 103 -9.80 10.27 11.59
N GLY A 104 -10.64 9.53 12.33
CA GLY A 104 -11.96 9.98 12.77
C GLY A 104 -13.05 9.95 11.69
N VAL A 105 -12.84 9.21 10.59
CA VAL A 105 -13.83 9.04 9.52
C VAL A 105 -14.76 7.89 9.86
N GLU A 106 -16.07 8.11 9.73
CA GLU A 106 -17.08 7.06 9.79
C GLU A 106 -16.98 6.16 8.55
N VAL A 107 -16.56 4.92 8.70
CA VAL A 107 -16.58 3.96 7.59
C VAL A 107 -17.91 3.22 7.60
N VAL A 108 -18.76 3.54 6.65
CA VAL A 108 -20.14 2.99 6.56
C VAL A 108 -20.13 1.50 6.23
N ALA A 109 -19.27 1.11 5.31
CA ALA A 109 -19.05 -0.28 4.96
C ALA A 109 -17.69 -0.47 4.26
N ALA A 110 -17.20 -1.70 4.31
CA ALA A 110 -16.07 -2.15 3.52
C ALA A 110 -16.53 -3.33 2.64
N LEU A 111 -16.46 -3.17 1.32
CA LEU A 111 -16.95 -4.16 0.38
C LEU A 111 -15.77 -4.89 -0.26
N GLU A 112 -15.67 -6.18 0.02
CA GLU A 112 -14.66 -7.07 -0.58
C GLU A 112 -15.17 -7.61 -1.92
N ALA A 113 -14.50 -7.22 -3.01
CA ALA A 113 -14.87 -7.64 -4.37
C ALA A 113 -14.39 -9.05 -4.72
N SER A 114 -13.52 -9.66 -3.91
CA SER A 114 -13.07 -11.03 -4.15
C SER A 114 -14.09 -12.06 -3.66
N SER A 115 -14.17 -13.18 -4.37
CA SER A 115 -15.09 -14.25 -3.98
C SER A 115 -14.69 -14.89 -2.64
N ARG A 116 -15.68 -15.30 -1.85
CA ARG A 116 -15.49 -16.04 -0.59
C ARG A 116 -14.56 -17.27 -0.74
N TRP A 117 -14.57 -17.89 -1.90
CA TRP A 117 -13.67 -19.00 -2.22
C TRP A 117 -12.20 -18.62 -2.25
N ARG A 118 -11.87 -17.39 -2.68
CA ARG A 118 -10.47 -16.89 -2.62
C ARG A 118 -10.04 -16.66 -1.18
N ALA A 119 -10.90 -16.12 -0.35
CA ALA A 119 -10.64 -15.95 1.08
C ALA A 119 -10.39 -17.30 1.77
N LEU A 120 -11.22 -18.32 1.48
CA LEU A 120 -11.04 -19.68 2.00
C LEU A 120 -9.73 -20.32 1.55
N ARG A 121 -9.32 -20.15 0.29
CA ARG A 121 -8.03 -20.63 -0.21
C ARG A 121 -6.82 -19.93 0.42
N ALA A 122 -6.95 -18.69 0.82
CA ALA A 122 -5.90 -17.95 1.50
C ALA A 122 -5.82 -18.26 3.01
N ALA A 123 -6.88 -18.82 3.59
CA ALA A 123 -6.98 -19.11 5.01
C ALA A 123 -5.81 -19.93 5.60
N PRO A 124 -5.33 -21.02 4.94
CA PRO A 124 -4.19 -21.78 5.46
C PRO A 124 -2.94 -20.93 5.66
N GLY A 125 -2.67 -19.99 4.74
CA GLY A 125 -1.52 -19.08 4.83
C GLY A 125 -1.62 -18.04 5.97
N VAL A 126 -2.84 -17.69 6.36
CA VAL A 126 -3.10 -16.83 7.53
C VAL A 126 -3.01 -17.64 8.81
N ILE A 127 -3.62 -18.83 8.83
CA ILE A 127 -3.67 -19.70 10.02
C ILE A 127 -2.26 -20.19 10.39
N GLY A 128 -1.43 -20.53 9.40
CA GLY A 128 -0.07 -21.05 9.60
C GLY A 128 0.94 -19.99 10.11
N ASN A 129 0.61 -18.70 10.05
CA ASN A 129 1.51 -17.62 10.45
C ASN A 129 0.96 -16.83 11.64
N ALA A 130 1.63 -16.91 12.78
CA ALA A 130 1.19 -16.28 14.02
C ALA A 130 1.11 -14.73 13.92
N ALA A 131 2.00 -14.09 13.15
CA ALA A 131 1.98 -12.65 12.95
C ALA A 131 0.75 -12.24 12.12
N ARG A 132 0.48 -12.94 11.02
CA ARG A 132 -0.71 -12.69 10.18
C ARG A 132 -2.02 -12.94 10.92
N ARG A 133 -2.06 -13.95 11.78
CA ARG A 133 -3.25 -14.20 12.63
C ARG A 133 -3.51 -13.04 13.58
N ARG A 134 -2.47 -12.57 14.29
CA ARG A 134 -2.59 -11.41 15.20
C ARG A 134 -3.06 -10.16 14.46
N GLU A 135 -2.52 -9.91 13.29
CA GLU A 135 -2.91 -8.81 12.44
C GLU A 135 -4.37 -8.92 11.98
N ALA A 136 -4.79 -10.09 11.49
CA ALA A 136 -6.16 -10.33 11.08
C ALA A 136 -7.16 -10.14 12.24
N VAL A 137 -6.85 -10.69 13.40
CA VAL A 137 -7.68 -10.52 14.62
C VAL A 137 -7.75 -9.05 15.03
N TRP A 138 -6.64 -8.32 14.93
CA TRP A 138 -6.62 -6.90 15.25
C TRP A 138 -7.52 -6.09 14.30
N TYR A 139 -7.43 -6.33 12.99
CA TYR A 139 -8.32 -5.69 12.01
C TYR A 139 -9.78 -6.01 12.26
N MET A 140 -10.13 -7.29 12.48
CA MET A 140 -11.51 -7.68 12.75
C MET A 140 -12.05 -7.03 14.02
N LYS A 141 -11.21 -6.91 15.07
CA LYS A 141 -11.58 -6.21 16.31
C LYS A 141 -11.85 -4.72 16.06
N GLN A 142 -11.05 -4.05 15.21
CA GLN A 142 -11.28 -2.66 14.85
C GLN A 142 -12.61 -2.48 14.10
N LEU A 143 -12.86 -3.31 13.09
CA LEU A 143 -14.11 -3.29 12.33
C LEU A 143 -15.33 -3.47 13.24
N TRP A 144 -15.28 -4.46 14.11
CA TRP A 144 -16.35 -4.76 15.04
C TRP A 144 -16.60 -3.60 16.02
N ARG A 145 -15.54 -3.02 16.60
CA ARG A 145 -15.64 -1.88 17.52
C ARG A 145 -16.31 -0.65 16.92
N HIS A 146 -16.08 -0.44 15.64
CA HIS A 146 -16.61 0.72 14.90
C HIS A 146 -17.88 0.40 14.11
N GLY A 147 -18.44 -0.80 14.24
CA GLY A 147 -19.66 -1.20 13.55
C GLY A 147 -19.55 -1.24 12.02
N VAL A 148 -18.34 -1.42 11.48
CA VAL A 148 -18.12 -1.46 10.04
C VAL A 148 -18.64 -2.77 9.46
N ARG A 149 -19.54 -2.67 8.47
CA ARG A 149 -20.09 -3.82 7.74
C ARG A 149 -19.08 -4.30 6.69
N LEU A 150 -18.89 -5.63 6.63
CA LEU A 150 -18.11 -6.32 5.59
C LEU A 150 -19.04 -7.02 4.60
#